data_61baae29ceebc41006353791165041a7
#
_entry.id   61baae29ceebc41006353791165041a7
#
_cell.length_a   1.000
_cell.length_b   1.000
_cell.length_c   1.000
_cell.angle_alpha   90.00
_cell.angle_beta   90.00
_cell.angle_gamma   90.00
#
_symmetry.space_group_name_H-M   'P 1'
#
loop_
_entity.id
_entity.type
_entity.pdbx_description
1 polymer ?
#
loop_
_entity_poly.entity_id
_entity_poly.type
_entity_poly.pdbx_seq_one_letter_code
_entity_poly.pdbx_strand_id
1 'polypeptide(L)'
;MTKALYLDCHAGIAGDMLLSALVDLGANPEDIESELKKLPLDQFKLHFQKRVKQGIHAMTLNIDVKEANHHRHVNDIFKMIDDSTLPERVKYRSKKIFEIIGQAEAKIHGMSFEEVHFHEVGAMDSIIDIIGGCIALEQLGINTLYCSAIPTGHSKINIAHGIYPIPAPATAEILKGIPIAHFDVQSELTTPTGAAFAKGLVSSFGPFPSATIQHIGYGAGSKDFD
;
A
#
# COMPACT_ATOMS: atom_id res chain seq x y z
N MET A 1 9.47 -2.40 -25.37
CA MET A 1 9.02 -3.52 -24.52
C MET A 1 8.15 -2.94 -23.41
N THR A 2 7.00 -3.53 -23.15
CA THR A 2 6.13 -3.10 -22.04
C THR A 2 6.70 -3.63 -20.73
N LYS A 3 6.97 -2.73 -19.75
CA LYS A 3 7.41 -3.15 -18.41
C LYS A 3 6.21 -3.61 -17.60
N ALA A 4 6.30 -4.80 -17.04
CA ALA A 4 5.33 -5.36 -16.11
C ALA A 4 5.99 -5.62 -14.75
N LEU A 5 5.21 -5.51 -13.69
CA LEU A 5 5.61 -5.87 -12.34
C LEU A 5 4.83 -7.11 -11.90
N TYR A 6 5.52 -8.07 -11.32
CA TYR A 6 4.91 -9.18 -10.59
C TYR A 6 5.11 -8.96 -9.10
N LEU A 7 4.00 -8.88 -8.38
CA LEU A 7 3.98 -8.81 -6.93
C LEU A 7 3.94 -10.24 -6.38
N ASP A 8 5.05 -10.69 -5.84
CA ASP A 8 5.12 -11.96 -5.10
C ASP A 8 4.79 -11.71 -3.63
N CYS A 9 3.50 -11.83 -3.30
CA CYS A 9 2.99 -11.53 -1.97
C CYS A 9 3.10 -12.72 -1.01
N HIS A 10 4.20 -13.49 -1.07
CA HIS A 10 4.37 -14.71 -0.26
C HIS A 10 4.11 -14.48 1.25
N ALA A 11 4.56 -13.36 1.79
CA ALA A 11 4.36 -12.97 3.19
C ALA A 11 3.35 -11.83 3.37
N GLY A 12 2.44 -11.63 2.41
CA GLY A 12 1.44 -10.56 2.44
C GLY A 12 1.86 -9.30 1.70
N ILE A 13 1.08 -8.24 1.88
CA ILE A 13 1.32 -6.94 1.26
C ILE A 13 0.80 -5.80 2.13
N ALA A 14 1.65 -4.79 2.35
CA ALA A 14 1.31 -3.54 3.01
C ALA A 14 1.85 -2.36 2.20
N GLY A 15 1.40 -1.15 2.49
CA GLY A 15 1.80 0.04 1.73
C GLY A 15 3.29 0.32 1.81
N ASP A 16 3.84 0.33 3.02
CA ASP A 16 5.27 0.51 3.31
C ASP A 16 6.14 -0.58 2.66
N MET A 17 5.69 -1.83 2.69
CA MET A 17 6.37 -2.96 2.05
C MET A 17 6.44 -2.78 0.53
N LEU A 18 5.32 -2.40 -0.10
CA LEU A 18 5.27 -2.16 -1.54
C LEU A 18 6.16 -0.99 -1.93
N LEU A 19 6.06 0.15 -1.25
CA LEU A 19 6.88 1.32 -1.53
C LEU A 19 8.37 1.01 -1.34
N SER A 20 8.72 0.29 -0.28
CA SER A 20 10.09 -0.17 -0.03
C SER A 20 10.62 -1.10 -1.13
N ALA A 21 9.79 -2.07 -1.58
CA ALA A 21 10.17 -2.96 -2.68
C ALA A 21 10.40 -2.20 -4.00
N LEU A 22 9.59 -1.19 -4.29
CA LEU A 22 9.74 -0.36 -5.49
C LEU A 22 11.01 0.49 -5.44
N VAL A 23 11.39 0.99 -4.25
CA VAL A 23 12.68 1.69 -4.06
C VAL A 23 13.86 0.72 -4.23
N ASP A 24 13.78 -0.48 -3.65
CA ASP A 24 14.84 -1.49 -3.86
C ASP A 24 14.94 -1.95 -5.33
N LEU A 25 13.82 -1.89 -6.07
CA LEU A 25 13.75 -2.16 -7.50
C LEU A 25 14.38 -1.05 -8.36
N GLY A 26 14.62 0.13 -7.79
CA GLY A 26 15.30 1.25 -8.45
C GLY A 26 14.50 2.55 -8.57
N ALA A 27 13.36 2.68 -7.91
CA ALA A 27 12.70 3.97 -7.78
C ALA A 27 13.54 4.91 -6.90
N ASN A 28 13.61 6.20 -7.28
CA ASN A 28 14.43 7.18 -6.57
C ASN A 28 13.67 7.73 -5.35
N PRO A 29 14.15 7.47 -4.11
CA PRO A 29 13.46 7.89 -2.89
C PRO A 29 13.48 9.40 -2.68
N GLU A 30 14.54 10.12 -3.11
CA GLU A 30 14.62 11.58 -2.99
C GLU A 30 13.58 12.27 -3.87
N ASP A 31 13.38 11.77 -5.09
CA ASP A 31 12.35 12.30 -6.00
C ASP A 31 10.94 11.98 -5.47
N ILE A 32 10.72 10.79 -4.90
CA ILE A 32 9.44 10.43 -4.26
C ILE A 32 9.14 11.39 -3.13
N GLU A 33 10.10 11.63 -2.22
CA GLU A 33 9.93 12.56 -1.10
C GLU A 33 9.69 13.99 -1.60
N SER A 34 10.39 14.42 -2.64
CA SER A 34 10.23 15.75 -3.25
C SER A 34 8.84 15.95 -3.84
N GLU A 35 8.31 14.95 -4.55
CA GLU A 35 6.95 15.02 -5.12
C GLU A 35 5.88 15.02 -4.02
N LEU A 36 6.03 14.20 -2.99
CA LEU A 36 5.14 14.17 -1.84
C LEU A 36 5.13 15.49 -1.07
N LYS A 37 6.27 16.19 -0.95
CA LYS A 37 6.39 17.50 -0.28
C LYS A 37 5.69 18.65 -1.01
N LYS A 38 5.26 18.45 -2.27
CA LYS A 38 4.42 19.43 -2.98
C LYS A 38 2.95 19.37 -2.56
N LEU A 39 2.56 18.31 -1.86
CA LEU A 39 1.22 18.16 -1.30
C LEU A 39 1.14 18.91 0.04
N PRO A 40 -0.05 19.41 0.42
CA PRO A 40 -0.27 20.08 1.70
C PRO A 40 -0.30 19.07 2.87
N LEU A 41 0.83 18.40 3.07
CA LEU A 41 1.06 17.45 4.14
C LEU A 41 1.89 18.10 5.25
N ASP A 42 1.77 17.56 6.47
CA ASP A 42 2.64 17.96 7.57
C ASP A 42 4.10 17.60 7.26
N GLN A 43 5.03 18.16 8.03
CA GLN A 43 6.45 17.86 7.81
C GLN A 43 6.76 16.40 8.08
N PHE A 44 7.39 15.76 7.13
CA PHE A 44 7.83 14.37 7.23
C PHE A 44 9.22 14.17 6.62
N LYS A 45 9.83 13.03 6.93
CA LYS A 45 11.07 12.55 6.32
C LYS A 45 10.95 11.05 6.06
N LEU A 46 11.36 10.62 4.86
CA LEU A 46 11.40 9.21 4.50
C LEU A 46 12.78 8.63 4.77
N HIS A 47 12.85 7.55 5.51
CA HIS A 47 14.08 6.84 5.82
C HIS A 47 14.02 5.42 5.27
N PHE A 48 14.60 5.24 4.08
CA PHE A 48 14.77 3.91 3.50
C PHE A 48 16.07 3.29 3.98
N GLN A 49 15.99 2.07 4.50
CA GLN A 49 17.12 1.35 5.02
C GLN A 49 17.10 -0.13 4.63
N LYS A 50 18.22 -0.65 4.15
CA LYS A 50 18.39 -2.09 3.96
C LYS A 50 18.54 -2.79 5.31
N ARG A 51 17.73 -3.80 5.54
CA ARG A 51 17.79 -4.68 6.72
C ARG A 51 17.87 -6.13 6.30
N VAL A 52 18.51 -6.94 7.12
CA VAL A 52 18.49 -8.39 6.94
C VAL A 52 17.25 -8.95 7.63
N LYS A 53 16.40 -9.63 6.86
CA LYS A 53 15.22 -10.35 7.32
C LYS A 53 15.40 -11.82 6.94
N GLN A 54 15.56 -12.70 7.92
CA GLN A 54 15.79 -14.14 7.70
C GLN A 54 16.87 -14.45 6.64
N GLY A 55 17.98 -13.72 6.68
CA GLY A 55 19.12 -13.91 5.78
C GLY A 55 18.99 -13.20 4.42
N ILE A 56 17.87 -12.53 4.12
CA ILE A 56 17.67 -11.76 2.89
C ILE A 56 17.78 -10.26 3.19
N HIS A 57 18.54 -9.53 2.37
CA HIS A 57 18.56 -8.07 2.41
C HIS A 57 17.30 -7.52 1.77
N ALA A 58 16.47 -6.83 2.55
CA ALA A 58 15.26 -6.16 2.09
C ALA A 58 15.26 -4.68 2.48
N MET A 59 14.61 -3.86 1.67
CA MET A 59 14.38 -2.46 1.97
C MET A 59 13.24 -2.33 2.98
N THR A 60 13.39 -1.45 3.94
CA THR A 60 12.35 -1.03 4.90
C THR A 60 12.19 0.47 4.85
N LEU A 61 10.98 0.95 5.10
CA LEU A 61 10.65 2.36 5.22
C LEU A 61 10.32 2.69 6.69
N ASN A 62 10.90 3.76 7.18
CA ASN A 62 10.45 4.45 8.39
C ASN A 62 10.08 5.89 8.02
N ILE A 63 8.90 6.34 8.42
CA ILE A 63 8.41 7.68 8.17
C ILE A 63 8.50 8.46 9.49
N ASP A 64 9.33 9.48 9.50
CA ASP A 64 9.42 10.42 10.61
C ASP A 64 8.45 11.57 10.35
N VAL A 65 7.38 11.65 11.14
CA VAL A 65 6.33 12.67 11.02
C VAL A 65 6.39 13.58 12.24
N LYS A 66 6.52 14.88 12.03
CA LYS A 66 6.40 15.88 13.10
C LYS A 66 4.93 16.28 13.22
N GLU A 67 4.27 15.76 14.23
CA GLU A 67 2.89 16.06 14.63
C GLU A 67 1.84 15.86 13.50
N ALA A 68 1.12 14.75 13.52
CA ALA A 68 -0.06 14.63 12.71
C ALA A 68 -1.06 13.63 13.30
N ASN A 69 -2.00 14.15 14.05
CA ASN A 69 -3.25 13.46 14.38
C ASN A 69 -4.42 14.10 13.62
N HIS A 70 -4.27 14.33 12.32
CA HIS A 70 -5.37 14.82 11.50
C HIS A 70 -6.02 13.65 10.77
N HIS A 71 -7.20 13.22 11.25
CA HIS A 71 -8.09 12.40 10.45
C HIS A 71 -8.60 13.25 9.28
N ARG A 72 -8.32 12.82 8.06
CA ARG A 72 -8.77 13.50 6.84
C ARG A 72 -10.01 12.80 6.28
N HIS A 73 -10.96 13.59 5.81
CA HIS A 73 -12.07 13.08 5.02
C HIS A 73 -11.56 12.60 3.65
N VAL A 74 -12.25 11.61 3.09
CA VAL A 74 -11.96 11.13 1.74
C VAL A 74 -11.96 12.28 0.70
N ASN A 75 -12.89 13.21 0.82
CA ASN A 75 -13.00 14.37 -0.08
C ASN A 75 -11.81 15.32 0.03
N ASP A 76 -11.23 15.50 1.22
CA ASP A 76 -10.04 16.34 1.41
C ASP A 76 -8.83 15.73 0.73
N ILE A 77 -8.68 14.40 0.82
CA ILE A 77 -7.61 13.65 0.14
C ILE A 77 -7.78 13.74 -1.38
N PHE A 78 -8.99 13.56 -1.89
CA PHE A 78 -9.27 13.67 -3.33
C PHE A 78 -8.96 15.07 -3.85
N LYS A 79 -9.43 16.11 -3.14
CA LYS A 79 -9.13 17.50 -3.48
C LYS A 79 -7.63 17.77 -3.47
N MET A 80 -6.92 17.31 -2.45
CA MET A 80 -5.46 17.46 -2.36
C MET A 80 -4.74 16.82 -3.55
N ILE A 81 -5.17 15.63 -3.98
CA ILE A 81 -4.60 14.94 -5.14
C ILE A 81 -4.93 15.70 -6.43
N ASP A 82 -6.17 16.14 -6.62
CA ASP A 82 -6.62 16.85 -7.82
C ASP A 82 -5.92 18.20 -7.99
N ASP A 83 -5.76 18.97 -6.92
CA ASP A 83 -5.08 20.26 -6.90
C ASP A 83 -3.55 20.16 -7.04
N SER A 84 -2.98 18.95 -6.93
CA SER A 84 -1.53 18.71 -6.99
C SER A 84 -0.97 18.83 -8.42
N THR A 85 0.36 18.95 -8.51
CA THR A 85 1.11 18.91 -9.78
C THR A 85 1.56 17.51 -10.17
N LEU A 86 1.07 16.48 -9.50
CA LEU A 86 1.41 15.08 -9.79
C LEU A 86 0.97 14.67 -11.20
N PRO A 87 1.67 13.74 -11.85
CA PRO A 87 1.25 13.20 -13.15
C PRO A 87 -0.18 12.61 -13.06
N GLU A 88 -0.97 12.79 -14.11
CA GLU A 88 -2.37 12.35 -14.14
C GLU A 88 -2.55 10.86 -13.84
N ARG A 89 -1.61 10.02 -14.26
CA ARG A 89 -1.63 8.59 -13.95
C ARG A 89 -1.39 8.30 -12.47
N VAL A 90 -0.54 9.09 -11.80
CA VAL A 90 -0.34 9.01 -10.34
C VAL A 90 -1.61 9.42 -9.61
N LYS A 91 -2.22 10.55 -10.00
CA LYS A 91 -3.50 11.01 -9.44
C LYS A 91 -4.58 9.95 -9.59
N TYR A 92 -4.75 9.41 -10.80
CA TYR A 92 -5.76 8.38 -11.08
C TYR A 92 -5.56 7.13 -10.20
N ARG A 93 -4.32 6.60 -10.15
CA ARG A 93 -4.00 5.42 -9.34
C ARG A 93 -4.24 5.65 -7.86
N SER A 94 -3.76 6.79 -7.33
CA SER A 94 -3.91 7.14 -5.92
C SER A 94 -5.39 7.28 -5.54
N LYS A 95 -6.18 8.01 -6.30
CA LYS A 95 -7.61 8.16 -6.05
C LYS A 95 -8.35 6.82 -6.11
N LYS A 96 -8.01 5.97 -7.07
CA LYS A 96 -8.60 4.62 -7.18
C LYS A 96 -8.35 3.77 -5.94
N ILE A 97 -7.15 3.84 -5.35
CA ILE A 97 -6.81 3.11 -4.13
C ILE A 97 -7.60 3.66 -2.94
N PHE A 98 -7.62 4.99 -2.75
CA PHE A 98 -8.41 5.62 -1.69
C PHE A 98 -9.91 5.35 -1.83
N GLU A 99 -10.44 5.35 -3.06
CA GLU A 99 -11.84 5.02 -3.33
C GLU A 99 -12.18 3.59 -2.88
N ILE A 100 -11.33 2.61 -3.21
CA ILE A 100 -11.54 1.21 -2.79
C ILE A 100 -11.56 1.08 -1.28
N ILE A 101 -10.64 1.76 -0.57
CA ILE A 101 -10.60 1.74 0.88
C ILE A 101 -11.83 2.45 1.45
N GLY A 102 -12.15 3.63 0.94
CA GLY A 102 -13.31 4.41 1.39
C GLY A 102 -14.63 3.67 1.19
N GLN A 103 -14.81 2.97 0.08
CA GLN A 103 -15.99 2.13 -0.16
C GLN A 103 -16.10 0.97 0.83
N ALA A 104 -14.97 0.34 1.18
CA ALA A 104 -14.94 -0.72 2.18
C ALA A 104 -15.29 -0.18 3.57
N GLU A 105 -14.71 0.93 3.98
CA GLU A 105 -15.00 1.59 5.25
C GLU A 105 -16.47 2.05 5.35
N ALA A 106 -16.99 2.72 4.30
CA ALA A 106 -18.39 3.15 4.22
C ALA A 106 -19.35 1.97 4.45
N LYS A 107 -19.07 0.85 3.78
CA LYS A 107 -19.90 -0.36 3.91
C LYS A 107 -19.84 -0.96 5.31
N ILE A 108 -18.66 -1.05 5.92
CA ILE A 108 -18.48 -1.66 7.24
C ILE A 108 -19.12 -0.81 8.33
N HIS A 109 -19.02 0.50 8.21
CA HIS A 109 -19.58 1.44 9.19
C HIS A 109 -21.05 1.82 8.90
N GLY A 110 -21.61 1.36 7.77
CA GLY A 110 -23.01 1.65 7.42
C GLY A 110 -23.28 3.12 7.15
N MET A 111 -22.30 3.84 6.61
CA MET A 111 -22.37 5.27 6.29
C MET A 111 -22.21 5.51 4.79
N SER A 112 -22.50 6.73 4.31
CA SER A 112 -22.22 7.10 2.92
C SER A 112 -20.70 7.27 2.70
N PHE A 113 -20.27 7.16 1.45
CA PHE A 113 -18.85 7.33 1.11
C PHE A 113 -18.32 8.72 1.47
N GLU A 114 -19.13 9.74 1.33
CA GLU A 114 -18.80 11.13 1.63
C GLU A 114 -18.59 11.39 3.13
N GLU A 115 -19.21 10.56 3.97
CA GLU A 115 -19.10 10.65 5.44
C GLU A 115 -17.89 9.87 5.99
N VAL A 116 -17.17 9.13 5.14
CA VAL A 116 -16.02 8.34 5.59
C VAL A 116 -14.92 9.24 6.13
N HIS A 117 -14.60 9.01 7.38
CA HIS A 117 -13.37 9.49 8.01
C HIS A 117 -12.36 8.34 8.05
N PHE A 118 -11.24 8.50 7.44
CA PHE A 118 -10.19 7.51 7.56
C PHE A 118 -9.53 7.58 8.93
N HIS A 119 -9.85 6.63 9.80
CA HIS A 119 -9.28 6.55 11.15
C HIS A 119 -7.84 6.04 11.13
N GLU A 120 -7.51 5.12 10.22
CA GLU A 120 -6.18 4.53 10.06
C GLU A 120 -5.54 4.96 8.74
N VAL A 121 -6.27 4.90 7.64
CA VAL A 121 -5.74 5.19 6.29
C VAL A 121 -5.67 6.71 5.98
N GLY A 122 -6.30 7.56 6.80
CA GLY A 122 -6.14 9.02 6.74
C GLY A 122 -4.90 9.53 7.48
N ALA A 123 -4.18 8.65 8.18
CA ALA A 123 -2.91 8.98 8.78
C ALA A 123 -1.84 9.26 7.72
N MET A 124 -0.86 10.05 8.07
CA MET A 124 0.19 10.52 7.15
C MET A 124 0.94 9.39 6.47
N ASP A 125 1.26 8.34 7.22
CA ASP A 125 1.96 7.16 6.72
C ASP A 125 1.19 6.47 5.59
N SER A 126 -0.11 6.23 5.75
CA SER A 126 -0.93 5.63 4.69
C SER A 126 -1.04 6.52 3.44
N ILE A 127 -1.13 7.85 3.62
CA ILE A 127 -1.15 8.78 2.48
C ILE A 127 0.18 8.75 1.74
N ILE A 128 1.29 8.74 2.46
CA ILE A 128 2.64 8.64 1.91
C ILE A 128 2.83 7.31 1.19
N ASP A 129 2.41 6.21 1.79
CA ASP A 129 2.51 4.87 1.20
C ASP A 129 1.74 4.77 -0.12
N ILE A 130 0.50 5.28 -0.14
CA ILE A 130 -0.36 5.18 -1.34
C ILE A 130 0.17 6.07 -2.46
N ILE A 131 0.37 7.35 -2.18
CA ILE A 131 0.80 8.30 -3.21
C ILE A 131 2.25 8.03 -3.60
N GLY A 132 3.13 7.76 -2.63
CA GLY A 132 4.53 7.39 -2.87
C GLY A 132 4.68 6.11 -3.69
N GLY A 133 3.88 5.08 -3.39
CA GLY A 133 3.84 3.86 -4.19
C GLY A 133 3.41 4.11 -5.64
N CYS A 134 2.41 4.98 -5.85
CA CYS A 134 1.98 5.37 -7.19
C CYS A 134 3.05 6.19 -7.94
N ILE A 135 3.77 7.09 -7.25
CA ILE A 135 4.91 7.83 -7.81
C ILE A 135 6.04 6.85 -8.20
N ALA A 136 6.38 5.91 -7.33
CA ALA A 136 7.41 4.91 -7.60
C ALA A 136 7.08 4.04 -8.83
N LEU A 137 5.83 3.59 -8.95
CA LEU A 137 5.35 2.86 -10.13
C LEU A 137 5.46 3.69 -11.41
N GLU A 138 5.22 5.00 -11.33
CA GLU A 138 5.37 5.93 -12.46
C GLU A 138 6.82 6.09 -12.87
N GLN A 139 7.73 6.33 -11.92
CA GLN A 139 9.17 6.44 -12.17
C GLN A 139 9.76 5.18 -12.83
N LEU A 140 9.32 4.01 -12.39
CA LEU A 140 9.77 2.73 -12.97
C LEU A 140 9.15 2.44 -14.34
N GLY A 141 8.15 3.23 -14.77
CA GLY A 141 7.43 3.04 -16.02
C GLY A 141 6.58 1.76 -16.02
N ILE A 142 6.08 1.34 -14.88
CA ILE A 142 5.25 0.15 -14.73
C ILE A 142 3.83 0.44 -15.21
N ASN A 143 3.39 -0.31 -16.22
CA ASN A 143 2.06 -0.17 -16.81
C ASN A 143 1.10 -1.30 -16.44
N THR A 144 1.64 -2.49 -16.20
CA THR A 144 0.86 -3.70 -15.93
C THR A 144 1.38 -4.34 -14.65
N LEU A 145 0.46 -4.71 -13.76
CA LEU A 145 0.78 -5.43 -12.53
C LEU A 145 0.11 -6.81 -12.55
N TYR A 146 0.90 -7.81 -12.20
CA TYR A 146 0.46 -9.18 -11.90
C TYR A 146 0.73 -9.44 -10.43
N CYS A 147 -0.01 -10.38 -9.83
CA CYS A 147 0.15 -10.68 -8.40
C CYS A 147 -0.10 -12.17 -8.14
N SER A 148 0.64 -12.73 -7.19
CA SER A 148 0.33 -14.04 -6.62
C SER A 148 -1.00 -14.03 -5.87
N ALA A 149 -1.47 -15.18 -5.41
CA ALA A 149 -2.48 -15.22 -4.37
C ALA A 149 -1.94 -14.55 -3.08
N ILE A 150 -2.82 -13.92 -2.31
CA ILE A 150 -2.45 -13.03 -1.19
C ILE A 150 -2.77 -13.70 0.14
N PRO A 151 -1.79 -13.93 1.03
CA PRO A 151 -2.05 -14.43 2.37
C PRO A 151 -2.52 -13.31 3.30
N THR A 152 -3.46 -13.61 4.18
CA THR A 152 -3.98 -12.64 5.16
C THR A 152 -3.33 -12.79 6.54
N GLY A 153 -2.79 -13.97 6.83
CA GLY A 153 -2.52 -14.39 8.19
C GLY A 153 -3.81 -14.74 8.95
N HIS A 154 -3.70 -14.97 10.24
CA HIS A 154 -4.83 -15.29 11.11
C HIS A 154 -4.62 -14.77 12.54
N SER A 155 -5.58 -15.01 13.45
CA SER A 155 -5.63 -14.56 14.85
C SER A 155 -6.47 -13.28 15.01
N LYS A 156 -6.08 -12.38 15.89
CA LYS A 156 -6.80 -11.15 16.21
C LYS A 156 -5.89 -9.94 16.10
N ILE A 157 -6.46 -8.81 15.70
CA ILE A 157 -5.78 -7.52 15.66
C ILE A 157 -6.57 -6.51 16.49
N ASN A 158 -5.84 -5.65 17.21
CA ASN A 158 -6.43 -4.52 17.90
C ASN A 158 -6.33 -3.29 16.99
N ILE A 159 -7.48 -2.76 16.58
CA ILE A 159 -7.60 -1.57 15.73
C ILE A 159 -8.44 -0.51 16.46
N ALA A 160 -8.62 0.67 15.86
CA ALA A 160 -9.28 1.81 16.49
C ALA A 160 -10.65 1.49 17.12
N HIS A 161 -11.38 0.53 16.57
CA HIS A 161 -12.73 0.14 17.03
C HIS A 161 -12.75 -1.10 17.93
N GLY A 162 -11.61 -1.63 18.34
CA GLY A 162 -11.50 -2.81 19.22
C GLY A 162 -10.74 -3.98 18.62
N ILE A 163 -10.99 -5.18 19.15
CA ILE A 163 -10.31 -6.40 18.73
C ILE A 163 -11.13 -7.11 17.66
N TYR A 164 -10.52 -7.33 16.51
CA TYR A 164 -11.14 -7.98 15.36
C TYR A 164 -10.35 -9.22 14.89
N PRO A 165 -11.00 -10.15 14.17
CA PRO A 165 -10.29 -11.24 13.52
C PRO A 165 -9.42 -10.72 12.37
N ILE A 166 -8.39 -11.48 12.02
CA ILE A 166 -7.58 -11.30 10.81
C ILE A 166 -8.14 -12.20 9.71
N PRO A 167 -8.38 -11.65 8.48
CA PRO A 167 -8.20 -10.25 8.10
C PRO A 167 -9.21 -9.32 8.75
N ALA A 168 -8.80 -8.08 9.04
CA ALA A 168 -9.69 -7.04 9.54
C ALA A 168 -10.87 -6.80 8.56
N PRO A 169 -12.04 -6.33 9.06
CA PRO A 169 -13.25 -6.23 8.22
C PRO A 169 -13.05 -5.46 6.91
N ALA A 170 -12.34 -4.32 6.93
CA ALA A 170 -12.05 -3.55 5.72
C ALA A 170 -11.17 -4.34 4.74
N THR A 171 -10.11 -4.98 5.22
CA THR A 171 -9.24 -5.83 4.42
C THR A 171 -10.03 -6.98 3.78
N ALA A 172 -10.90 -7.65 4.57
CA ALA A 172 -11.75 -8.73 4.07
C ALA A 172 -12.70 -8.26 2.95
N GLU A 173 -13.30 -7.08 3.12
CA GLU A 173 -14.21 -6.49 2.12
C GLU A 173 -13.45 -6.17 0.82
N ILE A 174 -12.26 -5.57 0.93
CA ILE A 174 -11.42 -5.23 -0.23
C ILE A 174 -10.98 -6.49 -0.97
N LEU A 175 -10.62 -7.55 -0.27
CA LEU A 175 -10.11 -8.80 -0.84
C LEU A 175 -11.17 -9.64 -1.57
N LYS A 176 -12.44 -9.27 -1.56
CA LYS A 176 -13.48 -10.01 -2.30
C LYS A 176 -13.11 -10.17 -3.77
N GLY A 177 -13.13 -11.42 -4.23
CA GLY A 177 -12.77 -11.79 -5.61
C GLY A 177 -11.28 -11.86 -5.90
N ILE A 178 -10.43 -11.66 -4.90
CA ILE A 178 -8.97 -11.86 -4.99
C ILE A 178 -8.62 -13.25 -4.45
N PRO A 179 -7.76 -14.02 -5.13
CA PRO A 179 -7.31 -15.32 -4.64
C PRO A 179 -6.54 -15.18 -3.33
N ILE A 180 -6.93 -15.96 -2.33
CA ILE A 180 -6.28 -15.99 -1.02
C ILE A 180 -5.33 -17.19 -0.94
N ALA A 181 -4.09 -16.93 -0.49
CA ALA A 181 -3.12 -17.97 -0.16
C ALA A 181 -3.21 -18.34 1.32
N HIS A 182 -2.93 -19.59 1.63
CA HIS A 182 -2.74 -20.01 3.02
C HIS A 182 -1.30 -19.73 3.45
N PHE A 183 -1.14 -19.07 4.60
CA PHE A 183 0.14 -18.89 5.27
C PHE A 183 -0.11 -18.87 6.78
N ASP A 184 0.47 -19.83 7.50
CA ASP A 184 0.16 -20.08 8.92
C ASP A 184 0.97 -19.14 9.83
N VAL A 185 0.56 -17.87 9.89
CA VAL A 185 1.16 -16.85 10.75
C VAL A 185 0.09 -16.13 11.56
N GLN A 186 0.29 -16.07 12.89
CA GLN A 186 -0.60 -15.39 13.83
C GLN A 186 -0.36 -13.87 13.83
N SER A 187 -0.47 -13.25 12.67
CA SER A 187 -0.36 -11.80 12.50
C SER A 187 -1.10 -11.37 11.25
N GLU A 188 -1.42 -10.07 11.17
CA GLU A 188 -1.87 -9.47 9.93
C GLU A 188 -0.71 -9.40 8.93
N LEU A 189 -0.88 -10.04 7.79
CA LEU A 189 0.08 -10.07 6.69
C LEU A 189 -0.30 -9.09 5.56
N THR A 190 -1.59 -8.84 5.41
CA THR A 190 -2.11 -7.95 4.37
C THR A 190 -2.97 -6.88 5.01
N THR A 191 -2.55 -5.63 4.83
CA THR A 191 -3.24 -4.45 5.35
C THR A 191 -4.32 -3.96 4.36
N PRO A 192 -5.27 -3.10 4.78
CA PRO A 192 -6.22 -2.46 3.86
C PRO A 192 -5.53 -1.76 2.69
N THR A 193 -4.44 -1.04 2.94
CA THR A 193 -3.65 -0.37 1.90
C THR A 193 -3.06 -1.35 0.89
N GLY A 194 -2.41 -2.42 1.36
CA GLY A 194 -1.86 -3.44 0.48
C GLY A 194 -2.93 -4.16 -0.35
N ALA A 195 -4.06 -4.52 0.28
CA ALA A 195 -5.20 -5.11 -0.39
C ALA A 195 -5.78 -4.18 -1.48
N ALA A 196 -5.86 -2.87 -1.20
CA ALA A 196 -6.38 -1.89 -2.15
C ALA A 196 -5.44 -1.67 -3.35
N PHE A 197 -4.13 -1.69 -3.16
CA PHE A 197 -3.17 -1.73 -4.27
C PHE A 197 -3.41 -2.94 -5.18
N ALA A 198 -3.55 -4.12 -4.59
CA ALA A 198 -3.81 -5.34 -5.35
C ALA A 198 -5.16 -5.27 -6.07
N LYS A 199 -6.23 -4.87 -5.38
CA LYS A 199 -7.58 -4.74 -5.96
C LYS A 199 -7.66 -3.72 -7.07
N GLY A 200 -6.99 -2.58 -6.89
CA GLY A 200 -7.09 -1.43 -7.80
C GLY A 200 -6.18 -1.51 -9.02
N LEU A 201 -4.98 -2.04 -8.87
CA LEU A 201 -3.94 -1.92 -9.89
C LEU A 201 -3.51 -3.24 -10.54
N VAL A 202 -3.79 -4.39 -9.93
CA VAL A 202 -3.43 -5.69 -10.49
C VAL A 202 -4.36 -6.05 -11.63
N SER A 203 -3.78 -6.43 -12.76
CA SER A 203 -4.51 -6.83 -13.95
C SER A 203 -4.92 -8.31 -13.93
N SER A 204 -4.11 -9.15 -13.29
CA SER A 204 -4.38 -10.59 -13.18
C SER A 204 -3.65 -11.20 -11.98
N PHE A 205 -4.33 -12.13 -11.32
CA PHE A 205 -3.78 -12.92 -10.22
C PHE A 205 -3.43 -14.33 -10.68
N GLY A 206 -2.32 -14.87 -10.21
CA GLY A 206 -1.89 -16.22 -10.53
C GLY A 206 -0.39 -16.42 -10.33
N PRO A 207 0.14 -17.56 -10.82
CA PRO A 207 1.57 -17.84 -10.78
C PRO A 207 2.34 -16.83 -11.64
N PHE A 208 3.65 -16.78 -11.44
CA PHE A 208 4.54 -15.94 -12.24
C PHE A 208 4.31 -16.22 -13.75
N PRO A 209 4.03 -15.19 -14.56
CA PRO A 209 3.76 -15.39 -15.99
C PRO A 209 5.01 -15.80 -16.75
N SER A 210 4.84 -16.36 -17.95
CA SER A 210 5.96 -16.64 -18.85
C SER A 210 6.62 -15.33 -19.27
N ALA A 211 7.75 -14.99 -18.61
CA ALA A 211 8.47 -13.74 -18.79
C ALA A 211 9.94 -13.90 -18.38
N THR A 212 10.75 -12.91 -18.71
CA THR A 212 12.13 -12.83 -18.24
C THR A 212 12.23 -11.84 -17.10
N ILE A 213 12.78 -12.26 -15.97
CA ILE A 213 13.09 -11.37 -14.84
C ILE A 213 14.26 -10.48 -15.23
N GLN A 214 14.04 -9.16 -15.16
CA GLN A 214 15.07 -8.16 -15.42
C GLN A 214 15.66 -7.61 -14.11
N HIS A 215 14.79 -7.34 -13.13
CA HIS A 215 15.14 -6.77 -11.85
C HIS A 215 14.26 -7.37 -10.75
N ILE A 216 14.77 -7.38 -9.53
CA ILE A 216 14.07 -7.86 -8.33
C ILE A 216 14.25 -6.80 -7.25
N GLY A 217 13.20 -6.51 -6.50
CA GLY A 217 13.23 -5.65 -5.33
C GLY A 217 12.53 -6.33 -4.15
N TYR A 218 13.13 -6.25 -2.98
CA TYR A 218 12.60 -6.80 -1.73
C TYR A 218 12.19 -5.69 -0.78
N GLY A 219 10.92 -5.63 -0.44
CA GLY A 219 10.37 -4.76 0.60
C GLY A 219 9.96 -5.58 1.83
N ALA A 220 10.26 -5.08 3.01
CA ALA A 220 9.89 -5.72 4.26
C ALA A 220 9.23 -4.74 5.22
N GLY A 221 8.23 -5.23 5.94
CA GLY A 221 7.60 -4.52 7.04
C GLY A 221 8.43 -4.56 8.32
N SER A 222 7.88 -3.98 9.38
CA SER A 222 8.52 -3.92 10.70
C SER A 222 8.53 -5.23 11.45
N LYS A 223 7.56 -6.11 11.21
CA LYS A 223 7.39 -7.38 11.93
C LYS A 223 8.39 -8.43 11.46
N ASP A 224 8.82 -9.29 12.39
CA ASP A 224 9.57 -10.49 12.11
C ASP A 224 8.68 -11.70 12.46
N PHE A 225 8.71 -12.72 11.61
CA PHE A 225 7.99 -13.97 11.79
C PHE A 225 9.02 -15.11 11.89
N ASP A 226 8.83 -16.01 12.86
CA ASP A 226 9.69 -17.19 13.06
C ASP A 226 9.44 -18.25 11.99
#